data_5e8305f1a9c4a286030524272b4f8ff2
#
_entry.id   5e8305f1a9c4a286030524272b4f8ff2
#
_cell.length_a   1.000
_cell.length_b   1.000
_cell.length_c   1.000
_cell.angle_alpha   90.00
_cell.angle_beta   90.00
_cell.angle_gamma   90.00
#
_symmetry.space_group_name_H-M   'P 1'
#
loop_
_entity.id
_entity.type
_entity.pdbx_description
1 polymer ?
#
loop_
_entity_poly.entity_id
_entity_poly.type
_entity_poly.pdbx_seq_one_letter_code
_entity_poly.pdbx_strand_id
1 'polypeptide(L)' 'MKAFKLFKTYYSYIENKVVKEPFWAEVLKKDLVKLLDDTETKLKKENVSYMRVNDTTLYEHTEYNGVILDFTFTIEEVTI' A
#
# COMPACT_ATOMS: atom_id res chain seq x y z
N MET A 1 -3.06 -7.17 22.95
CA MET A 1 -2.87 -8.08 21.81
C MET A 1 -2.27 -7.32 20.64
N LYS A 2 -1.35 -7.94 19.92
CA LYS A 2 -0.72 -7.34 18.75
C LYS A 2 -1.41 -7.80 17.47
N ALA A 3 -1.57 -6.89 16.55
CA ALA A 3 -2.07 -7.17 15.21
C ALA A 3 -1.26 -6.35 14.20
N PHE A 4 -1.56 -6.50 12.93
CA PHE A 4 -0.87 -5.78 11.87
C PHE A 4 -1.89 -5.11 10.97
N LYS A 5 -1.58 -3.91 10.53
CA LYS A 5 -2.43 -3.18 9.57
C LYS A 5 -1.62 -2.84 8.33
N LEU A 6 -2.28 -2.96 7.21
CA LEU A 6 -1.79 -2.46 5.93
C LEU A 6 -2.35 -1.06 5.74
N PHE A 7 -1.46 -0.09 5.63
CA PHE A 7 -1.84 1.31 5.39
C PHE A 7 -1.58 1.67 3.94
N LYS A 8 -2.46 2.50 3.42
CA LYS A 8 -2.32 3.13 2.11
C LYS A 8 -2.09 4.62 2.31
N THR A 9 -0.97 5.12 1.81
CA THR A 9 -0.61 6.54 1.90
C THR A 9 -0.59 7.13 0.51
N TYR A 10 -1.23 8.30 0.33
CA TYR A 10 -1.30 8.98 -0.95
C TYR A 10 -1.55 10.47 -0.74
N TYR A 11 -1.30 11.26 -1.78
CA TYR A 11 -1.64 12.67 -1.77
C TYR A 11 -3.08 12.86 -2.28
N SER A 12 -3.91 13.47 -1.46
CA SER A 12 -5.30 13.78 -1.83
C SER A 12 -5.38 15.17 -2.44
N TYR A 13 -5.73 15.26 -3.73
CA TYR A 13 -5.92 16.54 -4.41
C TYR A 13 -7.20 17.25 -3.95
N ILE A 14 -8.16 16.50 -3.43
CA ILE A 14 -9.40 17.06 -2.88
C ILE A 14 -9.13 17.74 -1.54
N GLU A 15 -8.40 17.07 -0.65
CA GLU A 15 -8.07 17.58 0.68
C GLU A 15 -6.79 18.42 0.69
N ASN A 16 -6.01 18.36 -0.39
CA ASN A 16 -4.75 19.06 -0.58
C ASN A 16 -3.73 18.71 0.52
N LYS A 17 -3.64 17.44 0.85
CA LYS A 17 -2.72 16.93 1.86
C LYS A 17 -2.41 15.45 1.64
N VAL A 18 -1.35 14.97 2.31
CA VAL A 18 -1.04 13.55 2.37
C VAL A 18 -2.02 12.86 3.31
N VAL A 19 -2.62 11.77 2.84
CA VAL A 19 -3.55 10.95 3.61
C VAL A 19 -2.93 9.58 3.82
N LYS A 20 -2.99 9.10 5.06
CA LYS A 20 -2.61 7.73 5.44
C LYS A 20 -3.83 7.08 6.06
N GLU A 21 -4.32 6.02 5.45
CA GLU A 21 -5.53 5.35 5.90
C GLU A 21 -5.32 3.84 6.00
N PRO A 22 -5.98 3.18 6.97
CA PRO A 22 -5.92 1.72 7.05
C PRO A 22 -6.69 1.11 5.88
N PHE A 23 -6.08 0.10 5.27
CA PHE A 23 -6.64 -0.60 4.13
C PHE A 23 -7.11 -2.01 4.51
N TRP A 24 -6.33 -2.70 5.34
CA TRP A 24 -6.64 -4.04 5.80
C TRP A 24 -5.94 -4.34 7.11
N ALA A 25 -6.46 -5.30 7.87
CA ALA A 25 -5.86 -5.72 9.14
C ALA A 25 -5.88 -7.23 9.27
N GLU A 26 -4.82 -7.79 9.84
CA GLU A 26 -4.69 -9.22 10.11
C GLU A 26 -3.95 -9.44 11.42
N VAL A 27 -4.18 -10.58 12.06
CA VAL A 27 -3.48 -10.96 13.28
C VAL A 27 -2.05 -11.37 12.97
N LEU A 28 -1.81 -12.01 11.82
CA LEU A 28 -0.49 -12.48 11.41
C LEU A 28 0.09 -11.60 10.32
N LYS A 29 1.31 -11.13 10.55
CA LYS A 29 2.04 -10.31 9.58
C LYS A 29 2.16 -11.00 8.22
N LYS A 30 2.39 -12.32 8.20
CA LYS A 30 2.56 -13.09 6.96
C LYS A 30 1.36 -12.99 6.03
N ASP A 31 0.15 -12.83 6.59
CA ASP A 31 -1.06 -12.71 5.79
C ASP A 31 -1.10 -11.38 5.03
N LEU A 32 -0.59 -10.30 5.64
CA LEU A 32 -0.46 -9.01 4.98
C LEU A 32 0.70 -8.99 3.98
N VAL A 33 1.80 -9.68 4.28
CA VAL A 33 2.91 -9.83 3.34
C VAL A 33 2.41 -10.55 2.08
N LYS A 34 1.61 -11.59 2.24
CA LYS A 34 0.99 -12.30 1.11
C LYS A 34 0.09 -11.37 0.31
N LEU A 35 -0.68 -10.53 0.98
CA LEU A 35 -1.55 -9.57 0.31
C LEU A 35 -0.74 -8.58 -0.52
N LEU A 36 0.41 -8.10 -0.02
CA LEU A 36 1.33 -7.27 -0.79
C LEU A 36 1.93 -8.03 -1.97
N ASP A 37 2.30 -9.30 -1.78
CA ASP A 37 2.82 -10.14 -2.87
C ASP A 37 1.79 -10.29 -3.97
N ASP A 38 0.53 -10.52 -3.61
CA ASP A 38 -0.56 -10.63 -4.58
C ASP A 38 -0.80 -9.31 -5.31
N THR A 39 -0.71 -8.19 -4.60
CA THR A 39 -0.83 -6.86 -5.18
C THR A 39 0.30 -6.59 -6.16
N GLU A 40 1.52 -6.94 -5.80
CA GLU A 40 2.69 -6.80 -6.67
C GLU A 40 2.51 -7.61 -7.96
N THR A 41 2.05 -8.84 -7.85
CA THR A 41 1.79 -9.71 -8.99
C THR A 41 0.75 -9.09 -9.91
N LYS A 42 -0.31 -8.52 -9.35
CA LYS A 42 -1.36 -7.83 -10.10
C LYS A 42 -0.82 -6.61 -10.85
N LEU A 43 -0.03 -5.78 -10.17
CA LEU A 43 0.57 -4.58 -10.77
C LEU A 43 1.49 -4.95 -11.94
N LYS A 44 2.30 -5.98 -11.75
CA LYS A 44 3.18 -6.49 -12.80
C LYS A 44 2.39 -6.97 -14.02
N LYS A 45 1.30 -7.70 -13.78
CA LYS A 45 0.44 -8.22 -14.85
C LYS A 45 -0.25 -7.09 -15.62
N GLU A 46 -0.63 -6.01 -14.93
CA GLU A 46 -1.31 -4.85 -15.52
C GLU A 46 -0.34 -3.82 -16.10
N ASN A 47 0.96 -4.08 -16.05
CA ASN A 47 2.02 -3.16 -16.50
C ASN A 47 1.98 -1.81 -15.78
N VAL A 48 1.59 -1.81 -14.52
CA VAL A 48 1.64 -0.61 -13.67
C VAL A 48 3.04 -0.50 -13.08
N SER A 49 3.61 0.70 -13.09
CA SER A 49 4.92 0.95 -12.51
C SER A 49 4.85 0.80 -10.99
N TYR A 50 5.75 0.04 -10.40
CA TYR A 50 5.80 -0.19 -8.96
C TYR A 50 7.22 -0.47 -8.50
N MET A 51 7.44 -0.37 -7.19
CA MET A 51 8.68 -0.76 -6.55
C MET A 51 8.37 -1.51 -5.25
N ARG A 52 8.79 -2.77 -5.17
CA ARG A 52 8.74 -3.52 -3.92
C ARG A 52 10.03 -3.26 -3.15
N VAL A 53 9.94 -2.53 -2.03
CA VAL A 53 11.11 -2.14 -1.23
C VAL A 53 11.57 -3.30 -0.36
N ASN A 54 10.62 -3.94 0.34
CA ASN A 54 10.86 -5.07 1.21
C ASN A 54 9.52 -5.79 1.49
N ASP A 55 9.49 -6.69 2.47
CA ASP A 55 8.29 -7.45 2.82
C ASP A 55 7.12 -6.58 3.25
N THR A 56 7.39 -5.39 3.76
CA THR A 56 6.36 -4.53 4.37
C THR A 56 6.07 -3.25 3.62
N THR A 57 6.73 -3.01 2.48
CA THR A 57 6.58 -1.74 1.76
C THR A 57 6.53 -1.95 0.25
N LEU A 58 5.49 -1.39 -0.37
CA LEU A 58 5.27 -1.41 -1.81
C LEU A 58 4.87 -0.02 -2.29
N TYR A 59 5.55 0.50 -3.30
CA TYR A 59 5.19 1.75 -3.98
C TYR A 59 4.51 1.43 -5.31
N GLU A 60 3.43 2.15 -5.60
CA GLU A 60 2.74 2.11 -6.88
C GLU A 60 2.75 3.51 -7.49
N HIS A 61 3.16 3.60 -8.74
CA HIS A 61 3.14 4.85 -9.50
C HIS A 61 2.09 4.76 -10.59
N THR A 62 1.12 5.66 -10.54
CA THR A 62 0.06 5.74 -11.55
C THR A 62 -0.04 7.18 -12.05
N GLU A 63 -0.19 7.32 -13.37
CA GLU A 63 -0.42 8.62 -14.00
C GLU A 63 -1.72 8.55 -14.80
N TYR A 64 -2.60 9.50 -14.56
CA TYR A 64 -3.90 9.56 -15.22
C TYR A 64 -4.21 11.00 -15.64
N ASN A 65 -4.36 11.21 -16.95
CA ASN A 65 -4.64 12.54 -17.52
C ASN A 65 -3.64 13.62 -17.06
N GLY A 66 -2.35 13.26 -16.97
CA GLY A 66 -1.31 14.17 -16.52
C GLY A 66 -1.23 14.36 -15.01
N VAL A 67 -2.11 13.71 -14.26
CA VAL A 67 -2.09 13.75 -12.80
C VAL A 67 -1.34 12.53 -12.27
N ILE A 68 -0.36 12.76 -11.40
CA ILE A 68 0.42 11.69 -10.78
C ILE A 68 -0.32 11.21 -9.54
N LEU A 69 -0.59 9.91 -9.49
CA LEU A 69 -1.24 9.25 -8.36
C LEU A 69 -0.28 8.18 -7.84
N ASP A 70 0.47 8.53 -6.80
CA ASP A 70 1.40 7.60 -6.17
C ASP A 70 0.79 7.07 -4.88
N PHE A 71 0.88 5.76 -4.68
CA PHE A 71 0.41 5.09 -3.48
C PHE A 71 1.56 4.37 -2.82
N THR A 72 1.63 4.47 -1.49
CA THR A 72 2.57 3.71 -0.69
C THR A 72 1.79 2.78 0.22
N PHE A 73 2.07 1.49 0.13
CA PHE A 73 1.47 0.49 1.01
C PHE A 73 2.51 0.07 2.04
N THR A 74 2.15 0.17 3.31
CA THR A 74 3.03 -0.20 4.42
C THR A 74 2.30 -1.10 5.41
N ILE A 75 3.01 -2.11 5.93
CA ILE A 75 2.50 -2.98 6.98
C ILE A 75 3.11 -2.50 8.29
N GLU A 76 2.27 -2.19 9.27
CA GLU A 76 2.71 -1.72 10.58
C GLU A 76 2.07 -2.54 11.69
N GLU A 77 2.84 -2.78 12.75
CA GLU A 77 2.34 -3.43 13.95
C GLU A 77 1.50 -2.45 14.75
N VAL A 78 0.35 -2.90 15.20
CA VAL A 78 -0.56 -2.10 16.02
C VAL A 78 -0.97 -2.89 17.27
N THR A 79 -1.29 -2.18 18.34
CA THR A 79 -1.77 -2.78 19.57
C THR A 79 -3.29 -2.60 19.67
N ILE A 80 -3.97 -3.68 19.92
CA ILE A 80 -5.42 -3.71 20.07
C ILE A 80 -5.84 -4.32 21.39
#